data_b5604d2bd46afc3ec403d034d513d647
#
_entry.id   b5604d2bd46afc3ec403d034d513d647
#
_cell.length_a   1.000
_cell.length_b   1.000
_cell.length_c   1.000
_cell.angle_alpha   90.00
_cell.angle_beta   90.00
_cell.angle_gamma   90.00
#
_symmetry.space_group_name_H-M   'P 1'
#
loop_
_entity.id
_entity.type
_entity.pdbx_description
1 polymer ?
#
loop_
_entity_poly.entity_id
_entity_poly.type
_entity_poly.pdbx_seq_one_letter_code
_entity_poly.pdbx_strand_id
1 'polypeptide(L)'
;MSATGVALIAILMAVPAYPQRRTDDPAVKDFNDRVQQYWDLHKKIEDKAPPIDKKKESDPAAIVAHEQALANGIRASRKNAAEGDIFTPAAAKSFLAMIHQALSSGRGEAARGLVLGEGNPQNPESAAKIDLMVNGKYPPRAPLSTMPPSLLLNLPKLPEGLEYRFVGRNLILYDSKANLIVDILRNAIR
;
A
#
# COMPACT_ATOMS: atom_id res chain seq x y z
N MET A 1 4.30 -4.38 73.49
CA MET A 1 3.39 -3.99 72.40
C MET A 1 4.26 -3.73 71.20
N SER A 2 4.44 -4.69 70.31
CA SER A 2 5.33 -4.61 69.12
C SER A 2 4.46 -4.32 67.89
N ALA A 3 4.70 -3.22 67.26
CA ALA A 3 4.05 -2.81 66.02
C ALA A 3 4.90 -3.32 64.83
N THR A 4 4.40 -4.30 64.12
CA THR A 4 5.00 -4.84 62.87
C THR A 4 4.55 -3.99 61.68
N GLY A 5 5.47 -3.18 61.16
CA GLY A 5 5.21 -2.42 59.92
C GLY A 5 5.30 -3.32 58.67
N VAL A 6 4.23 -3.39 57.94
CA VAL A 6 4.19 -4.07 56.63
C VAL A 6 4.59 -3.04 55.56
N ALA A 7 5.74 -3.27 54.95
CA ALA A 7 6.20 -2.46 53.80
C ALA A 7 5.52 -2.97 52.53
N LEU A 8 4.68 -2.13 51.93
CA LEU A 8 4.05 -2.39 50.64
C LEU A 8 5.06 -2.06 49.51
N ILE A 9 5.63 -3.09 48.88
CA ILE A 9 6.47 -2.92 47.67
C ILE A 9 5.54 -2.79 46.47
N ALA A 10 5.42 -1.58 45.92
CA ALA A 10 4.73 -1.34 44.66
C ALA A 10 5.65 -1.75 43.51
N ILE A 11 5.35 -2.90 42.90
CA ILE A 11 6.01 -3.35 41.67
C ILE A 11 5.43 -2.49 40.51
N LEU A 12 6.21 -1.53 40.03
CA LEU A 12 5.90 -0.78 38.80
C LEU A 12 6.10 -1.73 37.60
N MET A 13 5.02 -2.29 37.09
CA MET A 13 5.04 -3.04 35.84
C MET A 13 5.26 -2.03 34.70
N ALA A 14 6.48 -2.01 34.14
CA ALA A 14 6.77 -1.30 32.91
C ALA A 14 5.98 -1.96 31.76
N VAL A 15 4.87 -1.35 31.37
CA VAL A 15 4.14 -1.74 30.16
C VAL A 15 5.06 -1.39 28.98
N PRO A 16 5.40 -2.36 28.10
CA PRO A 16 6.17 -2.05 26.92
C PRO A 16 5.39 -1.02 26.08
N ALA A 17 6.01 0.15 25.89
CA ALA A 17 5.45 1.16 25.01
C ALA A 17 5.43 0.60 23.58
N TYR A 18 4.27 0.17 23.11
CA TYR A 18 4.06 -0.11 21.70
C TYR A 18 4.38 1.20 20.93
N PRO A 19 5.19 1.16 19.87
CA PRO A 19 5.49 2.35 19.10
C PRO A 19 4.16 2.94 18.64
N GLN A 20 3.82 4.12 19.16
CA GLN A 20 2.64 4.86 18.72
C GLN A 20 2.78 5.05 17.22
N ARG A 21 1.69 4.73 16.49
CA ARG A 21 1.60 4.97 15.05
C ARG A 21 2.04 6.41 14.82
N ARG A 22 3.00 6.62 13.92
CA ARG A 22 3.46 7.96 13.49
C ARG A 22 2.38 8.68 12.67
N THR A 23 1.16 8.76 13.21
CA THR A 23 0.05 9.51 12.60
C THR A 23 0.32 11.01 12.59
N ASP A 24 1.26 11.46 13.42
CA ASP A 24 1.63 12.88 13.57
C ASP A 24 2.78 13.31 12.65
N ASP A 25 3.31 12.41 11.81
CA ASP A 25 4.30 12.78 10.80
C ASP A 25 3.62 13.61 9.69
N PRO A 26 4.01 14.89 9.50
CA PRO A 26 3.43 15.74 8.47
C PRO A 26 3.51 15.13 7.06
N ALA A 27 4.56 14.35 6.77
CA ALA A 27 4.74 13.69 5.50
C ALA A 27 3.72 12.55 5.29
N VAL A 28 3.38 11.82 6.37
CA VAL A 28 2.32 10.80 6.35
C VAL A 28 0.95 11.46 6.21
N LYS A 29 0.75 12.62 6.86
CA LYS A 29 -0.49 13.38 6.69
C LYS A 29 -0.65 13.85 5.24
N ASP A 30 0.38 14.47 4.64
CA ASP A 30 0.36 14.89 3.23
C ASP A 30 0.04 13.71 2.29
N PHE A 31 0.67 12.56 2.53
CA PHE A 31 0.36 11.33 1.79
C PHE A 31 -1.13 10.96 1.90
N ASN A 32 -1.68 10.94 3.12
CA ASN A 32 -3.09 10.61 3.33
C ASN A 32 -4.03 11.61 2.65
N ASP A 33 -3.73 12.90 2.71
CA ASP A 33 -4.50 13.96 2.05
C ASP A 33 -4.50 13.76 0.51
N ARG A 34 -3.36 13.40 -0.09
CA ARG A 34 -3.23 13.11 -1.53
C ARG A 34 -3.95 11.82 -1.94
N VAL A 35 -3.86 10.78 -1.11
CA VAL A 35 -4.63 9.53 -1.30
C VAL A 35 -6.13 9.84 -1.28
N GLN A 36 -6.58 10.67 -0.34
CA GLN A 36 -7.99 11.06 -0.25
C GLN A 36 -8.43 11.85 -1.48
N GLN A 37 -7.62 12.79 -1.97
CA GLN A 37 -7.90 13.54 -3.21
C GLN A 37 -8.01 12.60 -4.42
N TYR A 38 -7.11 11.62 -4.52
CA TYR A 38 -7.21 10.60 -5.57
C TYR A 38 -8.49 9.78 -5.44
N TRP A 39 -8.84 9.37 -4.22
CA TRP A 39 -10.01 8.54 -3.97
C TRP A 39 -11.32 9.29 -4.24
N ASP A 40 -11.39 10.57 -3.96
CA ASP A 40 -12.54 11.40 -4.29
C ASP A 40 -12.70 11.58 -5.81
N LEU A 41 -11.59 11.71 -6.53
CA LEU A 41 -11.58 11.68 -7.99
C LEU A 41 -12.07 10.33 -8.52
N HIS A 42 -11.55 9.21 -7.97
CA HIS A 42 -11.96 7.85 -8.32
C HIS A 42 -13.48 7.69 -8.20
N LYS A 43 -14.06 7.99 -7.04
CA LYS A 43 -15.51 7.87 -6.79
C LYS A 43 -16.32 8.70 -7.79
N LYS A 44 -15.92 9.94 -8.03
CA LYS A 44 -16.59 10.83 -8.98
C LYS A 44 -16.59 10.29 -10.41
N ILE A 45 -15.60 9.51 -10.78
CA ILE A 45 -15.51 8.86 -12.10
C ILE A 45 -16.28 7.54 -12.08
N GLU A 46 -16.17 6.74 -11.01
CA GLU A 46 -16.88 5.48 -10.82
C GLU A 46 -18.40 5.69 -10.92
N ASP A 47 -18.93 6.77 -10.32
CA ASP A 47 -20.36 7.14 -10.39
C ASP A 47 -20.87 7.38 -11.84
N LYS A 48 -19.96 7.64 -12.79
CA LYS A 48 -20.27 7.85 -14.22
C LYS A 48 -19.96 6.64 -15.08
N ALA A 49 -19.30 5.64 -14.54
CA ALA A 49 -18.99 4.41 -15.26
C ALA A 49 -20.24 3.55 -15.45
N PRO A 50 -20.27 2.67 -16.46
CA PRO A 50 -21.36 1.72 -16.63
C PRO A 50 -21.60 0.92 -15.34
N PRO A 51 -22.84 0.80 -14.85
CA PRO A 51 -23.11 0.15 -13.57
C PRO A 51 -22.85 -1.35 -13.65
N ILE A 52 -22.32 -1.92 -12.56
CA ILE A 52 -22.23 -3.37 -12.35
C ILE A 52 -23.43 -3.80 -11.49
N ASP A 53 -24.22 -4.74 -11.96
CA ASP A 53 -25.31 -5.32 -11.17
C ASP A 53 -24.74 -6.26 -10.10
N LYS A 54 -24.65 -5.79 -8.87
CA LYS A 54 -24.13 -6.57 -7.74
C LYS A 54 -25.04 -7.72 -7.31
N LYS A 55 -26.27 -7.79 -7.83
CA LYS A 55 -27.28 -8.82 -7.48
C LYS A 55 -27.35 -9.98 -8.47
N LYS A 56 -26.80 -9.80 -9.65
CA LYS A 56 -26.68 -10.87 -10.65
C LYS A 56 -25.22 -11.29 -10.70
N GLU A 57 -24.99 -12.59 -10.97
CA GLU A 57 -23.68 -13.06 -11.37
C GLU A 57 -23.20 -12.17 -12.52
N SER A 58 -22.27 -11.26 -12.22
CA SER A 58 -21.97 -10.12 -13.09
C SER A 58 -21.40 -10.66 -14.40
N ASP A 59 -22.00 -10.28 -15.51
CA ASP A 59 -21.47 -10.56 -16.84
C ASP A 59 -19.99 -10.08 -16.89
N PRO A 60 -19.04 -10.97 -17.20
CA PRO A 60 -17.63 -10.62 -17.31
C PRO A 60 -17.38 -9.43 -18.24
N ALA A 61 -18.18 -9.28 -19.31
CA ALA A 61 -18.09 -8.16 -20.22
C ALA A 61 -18.48 -6.83 -19.55
N ALA A 62 -19.49 -6.83 -18.68
CA ALA A 62 -19.90 -5.65 -17.94
C ALA A 62 -18.81 -5.22 -16.93
N ILE A 63 -18.15 -6.17 -16.26
CA ILE A 63 -17.04 -5.92 -15.35
C ILE A 63 -15.87 -5.26 -16.10
N VAL A 64 -15.50 -5.82 -17.24
CA VAL A 64 -14.41 -5.27 -18.08
C VAL A 64 -14.76 -3.87 -18.60
N ALA A 65 -16.00 -3.66 -19.03
CA ALA A 65 -16.45 -2.35 -19.52
C ALA A 65 -16.41 -1.29 -18.41
N HIS A 66 -16.82 -1.65 -17.20
CA HIS A 66 -16.74 -0.77 -16.02
C HIS A 66 -15.29 -0.42 -15.70
N GLU A 67 -14.41 -1.42 -15.55
CA GLU A 67 -12.97 -1.24 -15.30
C GLU A 67 -12.34 -0.30 -16.34
N GLN A 68 -12.62 -0.54 -17.61
CA GLN A 68 -12.07 0.27 -18.71
C GLN A 68 -12.56 1.71 -18.68
N ALA A 69 -13.86 1.93 -18.43
CA ALA A 69 -14.44 3.26 -18.35
C ALA A 69 -13.84 4.04 -17.17
N LEU A 70 -13.74 3.41 -15.99
CA LEU A 70 -13.12 3.96 -14.80
C LEU A 70 -11.64 4.32 -15.05
N ALA A 71 -10.87 3.37 -15.57
CA ALA A 71 -9.46 3.58 -15.89
C ALA A 71 -9.24 4.72 -16.89
N ASN A 72 -10.05 4.80 -17.93
CA ASN A 72 -9.94 5.86 -18.93
C ASN A 72 -10.31 7.23 -18.37
N GLY A 73 -11.35 7.30 -17.53
CA GLY A 73 -11.74 8.53 -16.84
C GLY A 73 -10.66 9.04 -15.89
N ILE A 74 -10.03 8.14 -15.12
CA ILE A 74 -8.91 8.47 -14.22
C ILE A 74 -7.72 8.98 -15.05
N ARG A 75 -7.31 8.28 -16.11
CA ARG A 75 -6.21 8.73 -16.99
C ARG A 75 -6.46 10.11 -17.59
N ALA A 76 -7.66 10.34 -18.09
CA ALA A 76 -8.04 11.63 -18.66
C ALA A 76 -7.96 12.77 -17.64
N SER A 77 -8.35 12.50 -16.38
CA SER A 77 -8.31 13.48 -15.30
C SER A 77 -6.91 13.68 -14.72
N ARG A 78 -6.05 12.69 -14.83
CA ARG A 78 -4.67 12.66 -14.29
C ARG A 78 -3.61 12.54 -15.39
N LYS A 79 -3.85 13.12 -16.57
CA LYS A 79 -2.94 13.01 -17.74
C LYS A 79 -1.51 13.50 -17.48
N ASN A 80 -1.31 14.36 -16.49
CA ASN A 80 0.00 14.90 -16.11
C ASN A 80 0.56 14.25 -14.84
N ALA A 81 -0.07 13.17 -14.34
CA ALA A 81 0.40 12.50 -13.12
C ALA A 81 1.78 11.87 -13.34
N ALA A 82 2.65 12.02 -12.37
CA ALA A 82 4.02 11.54 -12.37
C ALA A 82 4.34 10.76 -11.08
N GLU A 83 5.44 10.02 -11.10
CA GLU A 83 5.97 9.36 -9.89
C GLU A 83 6.28 10.42 -8.83
N GLY A 84 5.86 10.15 -7.59
CA GLY A 84 6.05 11.04 -6.47
C GLY A 84 4.93 12.06 -6.27
N ASP A 85 3.87 12.03 -7.06
CA ASP A 85 2.70 12.88 -6.84
C ASP A 85 1.99 12.56 -5.52
N ILE A 86 2.01 11.29 -5.10
CA ILE A 86 1.44 10.82 -3.83
C ILE A 86 2.57 10.41 -2.87
N PHE A 87 3.52 9.60 -3.33
CA PHE A 87 4.75 9.33 -2.60
C PHE A 87 5.74 10.51 -2.76
N THR A 88 5.36 11.69 -2.31
CA THR A 88 6.27 12.86 -2.34
C THR A 88 7.63 12.52 -1.72
N PRO A 89 8.71 13.26 -2.00
CA PRO A 89 10.02 12.95 -1.43
C PRO A 89 10.01 12.83 0.09
N ALA A 90 9.18 13.62 0.78
CA ALA A 90 9.02 13.54 2.23
C ALA A 90 8.28 12.26 2.64
N ALA A 91 7.14 11.94 1.98
CA ALA A 91 6.40 10.71 2.21
C ALA A 91 7.26 9.48 1.90
N ALA A 92 7.98 9.48 0.78
CA ALA A 92 8.89 8.41 0.40
C ALA A 92 9.92 8.10 1.50
N LYS A 93 10.55 9.14 2.08
CA LYS A 93 11.50 8.99 3.19
C LYS A 93 10.85 8.31 4.40
N SER A 94 9.64 8.73 4.79
CA SER A 94 8.91 8.15 5.92
C SER A 94 8.49 6.70 5.63
N PHE A 95 8.03 6.40 4.42
CA PHE A 95 7.68 5.04 4.01
C PHE A 95 8.89 4.11 4.00
N LEU A 96 10.02 4.54 3.45
CA LEU A 96 11.27 3.76 3.47
C LEU A 96 11.72 3.45 4.89
N ALA A 97 11.60 4.40 5.83
CA ALA A 97 11.92 4.17 7.23
C ALA A 97 10.98 3.14 7.87
N MET A 98 9.66 3.22 7.61
CA MET A 98 8.67 2.25 8.11
C MET A 98 8.92 0.84 7.54
N ILE A 99 9.17 0.73 6.24
CA ILE A 99 9.46 -0.54 5.57
C ILE A 99 10.75 -1.14 6.12
N HIS A 100 11.82 -0.36 6.21
CA HIS A 100 13.09 -0.81 6.77
C HIS A 100 12.94 -1.30 8.20
N GLN A 101 12.24 -0.55 9.05
CA GLN A 101 12.00 -0.95 10.44
C GLN A 101 11.22 -2.27 10.52
N ALA A 102 10.17 -2.43 9.70
CA ALA A 102 9.36 -3.65 9.69
C ALA A 102 10.13 -4.88 9.17
N LEU A 103 11.05 -4.68 8.22
CA LEU A 103 11.84 -5.76 7.61
C LEU A 103 13.16 -6.06 8.34
N SER A 104 13.59 -5.22 9.28
CA SER A 104 14.83 -5.42 10.06
C SER A 104 14.63 -6.23 11.34
N SER A 105 13.40 -6.55 11.73
CA SER A 105 13.13 -7.44 12.87
C SER A 105 13.31 -8.90 12.45
N GLY A 106 13.59 -9.82 13.41
CA GLY A 106 13.83 -11.26 13.10
C GLY A 106 12.69 -11.94 12.33
N ARG A 107 11.43 -11.45 12.46
CA ARG A 107 10.30 -11.83 11.60
C ARG A 107 10.31 -11.11 10.25
N GLY A 108 11.04 -10.01 10.14
CA GLY A 108 11.14 -9.18 8.94
C GLY A 108 12.05 -9.79 7.88
N GLU A 109 13.05 -10.57 8.24
CA GLU A 109 13.89 -11.30 7.26
C GLU A 109 13.08 -12.33 6.47
N ALA A 110 12.20 -13.08 7.14
CA ALA A 110 11.27 -13.98 6.48
C ALA A 110 10.30 -13.20 5.56
N ALA A 111 9.78 -12.08 6.02
CA ALA A 111 8.91 -11.20 5.23
C ALA A 111 9.65 -10.61 4.02
N ARG A 112 10.92 -10.22 4.18
CA ARG A 112 11.78 -9.75 3.08
C ARG A 112 12.03 -10.87 2.06
N GLY A 113 12.34 -12.07 2.53
CA GLY A 113 12.52 -13.25 1.68
C GLY A 113 11.26 -13.58 0.89
N LEU A 114 10.08 -13.47 1.50
CA LEU A 114 8.78 -13.67 0.87
C LEU A 114 8.55 -12.63 -0.25
N VAL A 115 8.71 -11.35 0.03
CA VAL A 115 8.50 -10.28 -0.96
C VAL A 115 9.51 -10.40 -2.11
N LEU A 116 10.79 -10.65 -1.81
CA LEU A 116 11.82 -10.80 -2.83
C LEU A 116 11.73 -12.16 -3.54
N GLY A 117 11.30 -13.22 -2.84
CA GLY A 117 11.13 -14.56 -3.39
C GLY A 117 9.94 -14.69 -4.32
N GLU A 118 8.79 -14.14 -3.93
CA GLU A 118 7.58 -14.08 -4.77
C GLU A 118 7.74 -13.11 -5.95
N GLY A 119 8.49 -12.03 -5.72
CA GLY A 119 8.84 -11.06 -6.77
C GLY A 119 10.08 -11.43 -7.56
N ASN A 120 10.78 -12.53 -7.19
CA ASN A 120 11.94 -13.02 -7.93
C ASN A 120 11.51 -14.20 -8.80
N PRO A 121 11.31 -13.98 -10.08
CA PRO A 121 11.06 -15.09 -10.97
C PRO A 121 12.35 -15.89 -11.13
N GLN A 122 12.44 -17.01 -10.49
CA GLN A 122 13.25 -18.12 -11.01
C GLN A 122 12.68 -18.63 -12.34
N ASN A 123 11.64 -17.99 -12.81
CA ASN A 123 11.03 -18.25 -14.09
C ASN A 123 11.55 -17.21 -15.10
N PRO A 124 12.29 -17.63 -16.15
CA PRO A 124 12.85 -16.71 -17.17
C PRO A 124 11.83 -15.78 -17.82
N GLU A 125 10.55 -16.16 -17.79
CA GLU A 125 9.45 -15.34 -18.33
C GLU A 125 9.08 -14.13 -17.50
N SER A 126 9.42 -14.10 -16.23
CA SER A 126 9.11 -12.96 -15.35
C SER A 126 10.33 -12.05 -15.10
N ALA A 127 11.50 -12.39 -15.63
CA ALA A 127 12.65 -11.48 -15.73
C ALA A 127 12.44 -10.38 -16.80
N ALA A 128 11.35 -10.42 -17.58
CA ALA A 128 10.96 -9.30 -18.40
C ALA A 128 10.84 -8.06 -17.50
N LYS A 129 11.63 -7.03 -17.80
CA LYS A 129 11.57 -5.73 -17.12
C LYS A 129 10.12 -5.29 -17.09
N ILE A 130 9.49 -5.38 -15.90
CA ILE A 130 8.15 -4.88 -15.71
C ILE A 130 8.27 -3.37 -15.73
N ASP A 131 7.82 -2.76 -16.81
CA ASP A 131 7.81 -1.32 -16.95
C ASP A 131 6.64 -0.75 -16.15
N LEU A 132 6.96 -0.24 -14.96
CA LEU A 132 5.99 0.38 -14.07
C LEU A 132 5.84 1.84 -14.45
N MET A 133 4.63 2.25 -14.79
CA MET A 133 4.27 3.64 -15.11
C MET A 133 3.06 4.08 -14.32
N VAL A 134 3.06 5.33 -13.84
CA VAL A 134 1.89 5.97 -13.26
C VAL A 134 0.77 6.04 -14.30
N ASN A 135 -0.46 5.76 -13.90
CA ASN A 135 -1.62 5.57 -14.77
C ASN A 135 -1.50 4.36 -15.73
N GLY A 136 -0.43 3.56 -15.64
CA GLY A 136 -0.29 2.30 -16.36
C GLY A 136 -1.18 1.20 -15.77
N LYS A 137 -1.56 0.22 -16.60
CA LYS A 137 -2.20 -1.00 -16.10
C LYS A 137 -1.19 -1.82 -15.29
N TYR A 138 -1.71 -2.52 -14.27
CA TYR A 138 -0.89 -3.55 -13.62
C TYR A 138 -0.58 -4.65 -14.63
N PRO A 139 0.68 -5.05 -14.79
CA PRO A 139 1.05 -6.02 -15.79
C PRO A 139 0.38 -7.38 -15.51
N PRO A 140 -0.33 -7.98 -16.46
CA PRO A 140 -1.12 -9.19 -16.22
C PRO A 140 -0.30 -10.44 -15.88
N ARG A 141 1.02 -10.39 -16.10
CA ARG A 141 1.99 -11.44 -15.76
C ARG A 141 2.92 -11.08 -14.62
N ALA A 142 2.75 -9.90 -14.02
CA ALA A 142 3.54 -9.54 -12.86
C ALA A 142 3.12 -10.40 -11.67
N PRO A 143 4.08 -11.00 -10.95
CA PRO A 143 3.75 -11.75 -9.75
C PRO A 143 3.07 -10.84 -8.74
N LEU A 144 1.93 -11.27 -8.22
CA LEU A 144 1.25 -10.62 -7.12
C LEU A 144 2.01 -10.98 -5.84
N SER A 145 2.94 -10.11 -5.43
CA SER A 145 3.59 -10.30 -4.13
C SER A 145 2.59 -10.10 -3.01
N THR A 146 2.50 -11.05 -2.13
CA THR A 146 1.72 -10.93 -0.90
C THR A 146 2.33 -9.84 -0.02
N MET A 147 1.53 -8.84 0.36
CA MET A 147 1.98 -7.83 1.32
C MET A 147 2.08 -8.45 2.71
N PRO A 148 3.28 -8.52 3.33
CA PRO A 148 3.42 -9.09 4.66
C PRO A 148 2.55 -8.34 5.69
N PRO A 149 1.83 -9.03 6.58
CA PRO A 149 0.98 -8.40 7.59
C PRO A 149 1.73 -7.40 8.47
N SER A 150 2.99 -7.68 8.79
CA SER A 150 3.87 -6.78 9.57
C SER A 150 4.10 -5.43 8.87
N LEU A 151 4.14 -5.41 7.54
CA LEU A 151 4.22 -4.17 6.77
C LEU A 151 2.88 -3.43 6.76
N LEU A 152 1.77 -4.13 6.48
CA LEU A 152 0.44 -3.51 6.47
C LEU A 152 0.07 -2.85 7.79
N LEU A 153 0.50 -3.42 8.93
CA LEU A 153 0.24 -2.85 10.25
C LEU A 153 0.99 -1.55 10.50
N ASN A 154 2.10 -1.32 9.78
CA ASN A 154 2.96 -0.15 9.95
C ASN A 154 2.73 0.94 8.90
N LEU A 155 2.08 0.61 7.78
CA LEU A 155 1.76 1.57 6.73
C LEU A 155 0.41 2.28 7.00
N PRO A 156 0.22 3.50 6.49
CA PRO A 156 -1.07 4.20 6.55
C PRO A 156 -2.19 3.37 5.95
N LYS A 157 -3.38 3.46 6.55
CA LYS A 157 -4.55 2.77 6.01
C LYS A 157 -5.01 3.41 4.71
N LEU A 158 -5.35 2.58 3.73
CA LEU A 158 -5.90 3.00 2.46
C LEU A 158 -7.43 2.87 2.42
N PRO A 159 -8.13 3.65 1.60
CA PRO A 159 -9.51 3.38 1.21
C PRO A 159 -9.68 1.99 0.58
N GLU A 160 -10.88 1.42 0.71
CA GLU A 160 -11.21 0.14 0.08
C GLU A 160 -11.06 0.23 -1.44
N GLY A 161 -10.33 -0.71 -2.04
CA GLY A 161 -10.00 -0.73 -3.47
C GLY A 161 -8.64 -0.12 -3.82
N LEU A 162 -7.98 0.57 -2.87
CA LEU A 162 -6.57 0.91 -3.00
C LEU A 162 -5.71 -0.06 -2.20
N GLU A 163 -4.60 -0.46 -2.78
CA GLU A 163 -3.71 -1.46 -2.19
C GLU A 163 -2.24 -1.06 -2.34
N TYR A 164 -1.45 -1.40 -1.32
CA TYR A 164 0.00 -1.45 -1.48
C TYR A 164 0.40 -2.79 -2.08
N ARG A 165 1.23 -2.77 -3.10
CA ARG A 165 1.79 -3.99 -3.68
C ARG A 165 3.28 -3.82 -3.96
N PHE A 166 4.04 -4.91 -3.80
CA PHE A 166 5.42 -4.95 -4.26
C PHE A 166 5.48 -5.51 -5.68
N VAL A 167 6.31 -4.87 -6.50
CA VAL A 167 6.71 -5.38 -7.81
C VAL A 167 8.23 -5.32 -7.87
N GLY A 168 8.86 -6.47 -7.70
CA GLY A 168 10.29 -6.54 -7.43
C GLY A 168 10.64 -5.76 -6.16
N ARG A 169 11.51 -4.77 -6.28
CA ARG A 169 11.93 -3.91 -5.16
C ARG A 169 11.09 -2.65 -4.98
N ASN A 170 10.11 -2.43 -5.83
CA ASN A 170 9.31 -1.21 -5.82
C ASN A 170 7.99 -1.44 -5.07
N LEU A 171 7.57 -0.45 -4.28
CA LEU A 171 6.23 -0.40 -3.70
C LEU A 171 5.36 0.45 -4.63
N ILE A 172 4.22 -0.08 -5.04
CA ILE A 172 3.23 0.66 -5.79
C ILE A 172 1.98 0.91 -4.96
N LEU A 173 1.35 2.04 -5.20
CA LEU A 173 -0.03 2.28 -4.84
C LEU A 173 -0.90 1.84 -6.03
N TYR A 174 -1.75 0.86 -5.81
CA TYR A 174 -2.53 0.20 -6.85
C TYR A 174 -4.02 0.37 -6.62
N ASP A 175 -4.73 0.76 -7.65
CA ASP A 175 -6.19 0.81 -7.68
C ASP A 175 -6.70 -0.48 -8.31
N SER A 176 -7.27 -1.36 -7.48
CA SER A 176 -7.72 -2.69 -7.91
C SER A 176 -8.99 -2.66 -8.74
N LYS A 177 -9.84 -1.63 -8.57
CA LYS A 177 -11.08 -1.48 -9.35
C LYS A 177 -10.83 -0.93 -10.76
N ALA A 178 -9.87 -0.01 -10.88
CA ALA A 178 -9.48 0.57 -12.16
C ALA A 178 -8.34 -0.20 -12.84
N ASN A 179 -7.72 -1.17 -12.15
CA ASN A 179 -6.51 -1.87 -12.58
C ASN A 179 -5.41 -0.90 -13.01
N LEU A 180 -5.13 0.10 -12.15
CA LEU A 180 -4.16 1.16 -12.41
C LEU A 180 -3.10 1.28 -11.33
N ILE A 181 -1.88 1.55 -11.75
CA ILE A 181 -0.79 2.01 -10.88
C ILE A 181 -1.00 3.50 -10.63
N VAL A 182 -1.28 3.87 -9.39
CA VAL A 182 -1.60 5.25 -8.99
C VAL A 182 -0.34 6.06 -8.73
N ASP A 183 0.65 5.45 -8.07
CA ASP A 183 1.99 6.01 -7.84
C ASP A 183 3.01 4.91 -7.51
N ILE A 184 4.31 5.24 -7.56
CA ILE A 184 5.40 4.28 -7.43
C ILE A 184 6.46 4.82 -6.48
N LEU A 185 6.80 4.03 -5.46
CA LEU A 185 7.96 4.25 -4.61
C LEU A 185 9.07 3.30 -5.04
N ARG A 186 10.07 3.83 -5.76
CA ARG A 186 11.20 3.04 -6.27
C ARG A 186 12.13 2.57 -5.17
N ASN A 187 12.69 1.36 -5.34
CA ASN A 187 13.69 0.78 -4.44
C ASN A 187 13.26 0.76 -2.97
N ALA A 188 11.99 0.45 -2.72
CA ALA A 188 11.42 0.38 -1.37
C ALA A 188 12.04 -0.75 -0.52
N ILE A 189 12.58 -1.78 -1.17
CA ILE A 189 13.35 -2.86 -0.53
C ILE A 189 14.78 -2.84 -1.09
N ARG A 190 15.75 -2.74 -0.18
CA ARG A 190 17.19 -2.78 -0.50
C ARG A 190 17.75 -4.18 -0.32
#